data_1ca001a59e618dc8a49eb80c6b8cf480
#
_entry.id   1ca001a59e618dc8a49eb80c6b8cf480
#
_cell.length_a   1.000
_cell.length_b   1.000
_cell.length_c   1.000
_cell.angle_alpha   90.00
_cell.angle_beta   90.00
_cell.angle_gamma   90.00
#
_symmetry.space_group_name_H-M   'P 1'
#
loop_
_entity.id
_entity.type
_entity.pdbx_description
1 polymer ?
#
loop_
_entity_poly.entity_id
_entity_poly.type
_entity_poly.pdbx_seq_one_letter_code
_entity_poly.pdbx_strand_id
1 'polypeptide(L)'
;MAPEEGIGDPVPGGTLRYGLEADVDGLNPTSSALSAPGLMMSQAVFDSLVAYDVDGNPVPYLAETVEPVDGDFATWQLTLRDGITFHDGTPVNAEAVQVNFEAQRGDPLVGLAVRPYHPETDATTLIDDMTIQFNLLEPNTQFPKSLTGQLGYVASPTWLAAALEDPTLNQQPVGSGPFVFDSRSADSVTRFERNDDWWNGSAFLDAIEFVPVTDSDSRADLFFSGELQAIQTDNPPTVEDLSAEESVQNIIDETGEEEFVMINSEAPPFDDVRARQALTFATPRQQYVDLITLGIARPADQMFIPESKFYNPDVVQEGDAPDQALALVAEYCAERGTEENPILGTTTCSDGKINTELQWSGPSVVQTQIADLFNNAWGNAGFNVTFNELPQDDHIQETALGQYNVNTWRQFGAEDPHTDRVWLGCENIGVISLNWPKYCDEARDALLDQSGATTDEAERIAIWQQISENINQAYTYIFLYHTTWDNAFAENVLGVCDRTAPSGEQLLCVTNGRNWFDSIWINE
;
A
#
# COMPACT_ATOMS: atom_id res chain seq x y z
N MET A 1 -21.75 -1.99 9.26
CA MET A 1 -22.67 -3.13 9.49
C MET A 1 -23.30 -2.95 10.86
N ALA A 2 -24.60 -3.17 11.06
CA ALA A 2 -25.19 -3.12 12.40
C ALA A 2 -24.75 -4.38 13.18
N PRO A 3 -24.57 -4.32 14.54
CA PRO A 3 -24.22 -5.51 15.31
C PRO A 3 -25.25 -6.61 15.07
N GLU A 4 -24.79 -7.81 14.73
CA GLU A 4 -25.66 -8.96 14.50
C GLU A 4 -26.35 -9.35 15.82
N GLU A 5 -27.67 -9.25 15.86
CA GLU A 5 -28.49 -9.73 16.99
C GLU A 5 -28.43 -11.26 17.08
N GLY A 6 -27.70 -11.82 18.05
CA GLY A 6 -27.71 -13.26 18.35
C GLY A 6 -26.35 -13.92 18.53
N ILE A 7 -25.26 -13.22 18.34
CA ILE A 7 -23.93 -13.71 18.66
C ILE A 7 -23.71 -13.62 20.17
N GLY A 8 -23.27 -14.73 20.79
CA GLY A 8 -22.99 -14.77 22.24
C GLY A 8 -21.91 -13.78 22.66
N ASP A 9 -21.70 -13.63 23.97
CA ASP A 9 -20.58 -12.83 24.48
C ASP A 9 -19.24 -13.39 23.95
N PRO A 10 -18.23 -12.52 23.62
CA PRO A 10 -16.93 -12.95 23.18
C PRO A 10 -16.29 -13.97 24.12
N VAL A 11 -15.72 -15.03 23.55
CA VAL A 11 -15.09 -16.11 24.31
C VAL A 11 -13.58 -16.03 24.10
N PRO A 12 -12.78 -15.84 25.18
CA PRO A 12 -11.31 -15.89 25.06
C PRO A 12 -10.80 -17.27 24.70
N GLY A 13 -9.80 -17.34 23.85
CA GLY A 13 -9.12 -18.57 23.44
C GLY A 13 -9.00 -18.74 21.93
N GLY A 14 -8.31 -19.79 21.55
CA GLY A 14 -8.12 -20.18 20.15
C GLY A 14 -6.96 -19.51 19.45
N THR A 15 -6.58 -20.08 18.31
CA THR A 15 -5.54 -19.54 17.43
C THR A 15 -6.15 -19.29 16.07
N LEU A 16 -6.06 -18.05 15.59
CA LEU A 16 -6.46 -17.68 14.22
C LEU A 16 -5.32 -17.99 13.25
N ARG A 17 -5.54 -18.86 12.29
CA ARG A 17 -4.61 -19.08 11.17
C ARG A 17 -5.06 -18.27 9.98
N TYR A 18 -4.26 -17.29 9.60
CA TYR A 18 -4.56 -16.31 8.57
C TYR A 18 -3.65 -16.48 7.36
N GLY A 19 -4.21 -16.76 6.19
CA GLY A 19 -3.48 -16.91 4.94
C GLY A 19 -3.20 -15.56 4.27
N LEU A 20 -1.94 -15.32 3.94
CA LEU A 20 -1.47 -14.09 3.26
C LEU A 20 -0.92 -14.40 1.88
N GLU A 21 -0.97 -13.41 0.98
CA GLU A 21 -0.49 -13.54 -0.41
C GLU A 21 1.04 -13.63 -0.54
N ALA A 22 1.78 -13.16 0.44
CA ALA A 22 3.25 -13.22 0.45
C ALA A 22 3.81 -13.26 1.86
N ASP A 23 5.07 -13.66 1.98
CA ASP A 23 5.87 -13.45 3.19
C ASP A 23 6.53 -12.06 3.15
N VAL A 24 7.20 -11.66 4.22
CA VAL A 24 7.86 -10.36 4.39
C VAL A 24 9.35 -10.53 4.70
N ASP A 25 10.16 -9.56 4.30
CA ASP A 25 11.59 -9.48 4.62
C ASP A 25 11.86 -9.15 6.08
N GLY A 26 10.94 -8.42 6.71
CA GLY A 26 11.01 -7.99 8.10
C GLY A 26 9.77 -7.22 8.52
N LEU A 27 9.69 -6.89 9.81
CA LEU A 27 8.59 -6.17 10.44
C LEU A 27 9.09 -4.93 11.21
N ASN A 28 10.24 -4.38 10.81
CA ASN A 28 10.71 -3.13 11.39
C ASN A 28 10.04 -1.94 10.69
N PRO A 29 9.14 -1.17 11.35
CA PRO A 29 8.41 -0.09 10.70
C PRO A 29 9.31 1.07 10.25
N THR A 30 10.58 1.09 10.70
CA THR A 30 11.51 2.15 10.34
C THR A 30 12.40 1.83 9.14
N SER A 31 12.45 0.57 8.69
CA SER A 31 13.38 0.14 7.62
C SER A 31 12.85 -0.96 6.70
N SER A 32 11.78 -1.70 7.06
CA SER A 32 11.21 -2.71 6.18
C SER A 32 10.29 -2.09 5.14
N ALA A 33 10.33 -2.60 3.90
CA ALA A 33 9.39 -2.26 2.84
C ALA A 33 8.08 -3.03 3.06
N LEU A 34 7.21 -2.49 3.92
CA LEU A 34 5.97 -3.17 4.30
C LEU A 34 4.93 -3.11 3.16
N SER A 35 4.71 -4.26 2.51
CA SER A 35 3.59 -4.51 1.60
C SER A 35 2.29 -4.79 2.40
N ALA A 36 1.17 -5.05 1.71
CA ALA A 36 -0.10 -5.37 2.38
C ALA A 36 0.02 -6.51 3.41
N PRO A 37 0.68 -7.68 3.13
CA PRO A 37 0.96 -8.70 4.15
C PRO A 37 1.78 -8.20 5.35
N GLY A 38 2.81 -7.40 5.10
CA GLY A 38 3.67 -6.85 6.17
C GLY A 38 2.94 -5.87 7.06
N LEU A 39 2.11 -5.02 6.47
CA LEU A 39 1.24 -4.09 7.21
C LEU A 39 0.16 -4.84 7.99
N MET A 40 -0.41 -5.93 7.44
CA MET A 40 -1.36 -6.80 8.14
C MET A 40 -0.73 -7.40 9.41
N MET A 41 0.47 -8.02 9.29
CA MET A 41 1.18 -8.56 10.46
C MET A 41 1.56 -7.47 11.47
N SER A 42 1.92 -6.27 10.97
CA SER A 42 2.28 -5.13 11.81
C SER A 42 1.12 -4.66 12.69
N GLN A 43 -0.12 -4.74 12.22
CA GLN A 43 -1.31 -4.39 13.00
C GLN A 43 -1.58 -5.33 14.20
N ALA A 44 -0.98 -6.52 14.22
CA ALA A 44 -1.04 -7.38 15.40
C ALA A 44 -0.09 -6.93 16.52
N VAL A 45 1.08 -6.38 16.16
CA VAL A 45 2.18 -6.11 17.10
C VAL A 45 2.36 -4.63 17.42
N PHE A 46 1.96 -3.73 16.54
CA PHE A 46 2.05 -2.29 16.75
C PHE A 46 0.68 -1.65 16.88
N ASP A 47 0.57 -0.69 17.77
CA ASP A 47 -0.50 0.29 17.73
C ASP A 47 -0.04 1.47 16.86
N SER A 48 -0.96 2.08 16.10
CA SER A 48 -0.70 3.32 15.39
C SER A 48 -0.93 4.55 16.26
N LEU A 49 -0.28 5.66 15.96
CA LEU A 49 -0.53 6.94 16.63
C LEU A 49 -1.96 7.43 16.41
N VAL A 50 -2.49 7.21 15.21
CA VAL A 50 -3.81 7.62 14.74
C VAL A 50 -4.47 6.43 14.04
N ALA A 51 -5.78 6.33 14.07
CA ALA A 51 -6.57 5.35 13.30
C ALA A 51 -7.63 6.05 12.45
N TYR A 52 -8.33 5.33 11.58
CA TYR A 52 -9.48 5.84 10.85
C TYR A 52 -10.77 5.43 11.52
N ASP A 53 -11.74 6.38 11.65
CA ASP A 53 -13.13 6.05 11.95
C ASP A 53 -13.84 5.49 10.68
N VAL A 54 -15.09 5.05 10.85
CA VAL A 54 -15.89 4.48 9.74
C VAL A 54 -16.18 5.47 8.61
N ASP A 55 -15.99 6.76 8.83
CA ASP A 55 -16.18 7.81 7.83
C ASP A 55 -14.85 8.22 7.15
N GLY A 56 -13.73 7.53 7.48
CA GLY A 56 -12.39 7.82 6.94
C GLY A 56 -11.73 9.07 7.56
N ASN A 57 -12.20 9.52 8.73
CA ASN A 57 -11.55 10.61 9.45
C ASN A 57 -10.45 10.08 10.37
N PRO A 58 -9.33 10.82 10.54
CA PRO A 58 -8.30 10.43 11.48
C PRO A 58 -8.77 10.67 12.92
N VAL A 59 -8.71 9.63 13.75
CA VAL A 59 -9.00 9.69 15.19
C VAL A 59 -7.77 9.29 16.01
N PRO A 60 -7.45 9.99 17.11
CA PRO A 60 -6.31 9.66 17.95
C PRO A 60 -6.43 8.24 18.54
N TYR A 61 -5.32 7.46 18.46
CA TYR A 61 -5.28 6.09 19.01
C TYR A 61 -4.23 5.93 20.13
N LEU A 62 -2.93 5.72 19.84
CA LEU A 62 -1.87 5.90 20.85
C LEU A 62 -1.78 7.37 21.29
N ALA A 63 -2.03 8.29 20.37
CA ALA A 63 -2.21 9.68 20.71
C ALA A 63 -3.50 9.89 21.52
N GLU A 64 -3.48 10.83 22.45
CA GLU A 64 -4.67 11.40 23.08
C GLU A 64 -5.21 12.56 22.23
N THR A 65 -4.28 13.38 21.66
CA THR A 65 -4.62 14.49 20.76
C THR A 65 -3.60 14.61 19.63
N VAL A 66 -4.06 15.07 18.46
CA VAL A 66 -3.22 15.51 17.32
C VAL A 66 -3.85 16.79 16.78
N GLU A 67 -3.21 17.94 16.98
CA GLU A 67 -3.79 19.24 16.67
C GLU A 67 -2.76 20.17 16.01
N PRO A 68 -3.18 21.03 15.07
CA PRO A 68 -2.31 22.06 14.52
C PRO A 68 -2.07 23.16 15.56
N VAL A 69 -0.84 23.66 15.65
CA VAL A 69 -0.47 24.72 16.59
C VAL A 69 -1.01 26.06 16.09
N ASP A 70 -1.84 26.73 16.88
CA ASP A 70 -2.45 28.02 16.54
C ASP A 70 -3.15 28.07 15.17
N GLY A 71 -3.57 26.91 14.64
CA GLY A 71 -4.19 26.77 13.32
C GLY A 71 -3.17 26.84 12.17
N ASP A 72 -1.91 26.68 12.47
CA ASP A 72 -0.83 26.53 11.49
C ASP A 72 -0.64 25.06 11.12
N PHE A 73 -1.13 24.67 9.95
CA PHE A 73 -1.04 23.29 9.44
C PHE A 73 0.38 22.87 9.00
N ALA A 74 1.37 23.73 9.11
CA ALA A 74 2.78 23.37 9.00
C ALA A 74 3.40 22.95 10.34
N THR A 75 2.65 23.11 11.44
CA THR A 75 3.13 22.77 12.79
C THR A 75 2.04 21.99 13.52
N TRP A 76 2.34 20.75 13.93
CA TRP A 76 1.41 19.86 14.60
C TRP A 76 1.94 19.40 15.93
N GLN A 77 1.10 19.39 16.96
CA GLN A 77 1.40 18.77 18.25
C GLN A 77 0.61 17.48 18.43
N LEU A 78 1.32 16.45 18.90
CA LEU A 78 0.78 15.16 19.27
C LEU A 78 1.06 14.92 20.75
N THR A 79 0.01 14.70 21.54
CA THR A 79 0.13 14.28 22.94
C THR A 79 -0.24 12.81 23.06
N LEU A 80 0.61 12.01 23.68
CA LEU A 80 0.39 10.57 23.90
C LEU A 80 -0.46 10.32 25.13
N ARG A 81 -1.11 9.16 25.16
CA ARG A 81 -1.78 8.63 26.36
C ARG A 81 -0.76 8.19 27.39
N ASP A 82 -1.02 8.45 28.67
CA ASP A 82 -0.14 8.07 29.78
C ASP A 82 -0.26 6.58 30.13
N GLY A 83 0.82 6.00 30.66
CA GLY A 83 0.85 4.66 31.23
C GLY A 83 0.98 3.50 30.25
N ILE A 84 1.18 3.76 28.96
CA ILE A 84 1.40 2.72 27.93
C ILE A 84 2.85 2.25 27.96
N THR A 85 3.05 0.93 27.81
CA THR A 85 4.38 0.32 27.70
C THR A 85 4.49 -0.55 26.46
N PHE A 86 5.71 -0.63 25.91
CA PHE A 86 6.05 -1.63 24.90
C PHE A 86 6.10 -3.03 25.51
N HIS A 87 6.11 -4.07 24.67
CA HIS A 87 6.20 -5.48 25.06
C HIS A 87 7.44 -5.80 25.91
N ASP A 88 8.50 -5.01 25.80
CA ASP A 88 9.73 -5.14 26.60
C ASP A 88 9.66 -4.38 27.95
N GLY A 89 8.53 -3.75 28.25
CA GLY A 89 8.27 -2.98 29.47
C GLY A 89 8.81 -1.56 29.46
N THR A 90 9.43 -1.09 28.37
CA THR A 90 9.84 0.32 28.24
C THR A 90 8.63 1.22 27.97
N PRO A 91 8.63 2.48 28.43
CA PRO A 91 7.45 3.35 28.28
C PRO A 91 7.27 3.84 26.82
N VAL A 92 6.02 3.97 26.39
CA VAL A 92 5.64 4.71 25.19
C VAL A 92 5.56 6.18 25.59
N ASN A 93 6.46 7.01 25.08
CA ASN A 93 6.56 8.44 25.37
C ASN A 93 6.98 9.25 24.14
N ALA A 94 7.04 10.55 24.26
CA ALA A 94 7.40 11.45 23.16
C ALA A 94 8.81 11.19 22.61
N GLU A 95 9.76 10.78 23.44
CA GLU A 95 11.11 10.40 23.00
C GLU A 95 11.07 9.14 22.13
N ALA A 96 10.24 8.15 22.49
CA ALA A 96 10.07 6.93 21.68
C ALA A 96 9.52 7.26 20.28
N VAL A 97 8.52 8.13 20.18
CA VAL A 97 8.00 8.60 18.89
C VAL A 97 9.09 9.34 18.09
N GLN A 98 9.86 10.23 18.73
CA GLN A 98 10.96 10.93 18.06
C GLN A 98 12.02 9.97 17.54
N VAL A 99 12.43 8.97 18.32
CA VAL A 99 13.44 7.98 17.92
C VAL A 99 12.97 7.18 16.70
N ASN A 100 11.70 6.74 16.68
CA ASN A 100 11.12 6.05 15.53
C ASN A 100 11.07 6.95 14.29
N PHE A 101 10.60 8.18 14.44
CA PHE A 101 10.52 9.15 13.34
C PHE A 101 11.91 9.46 12.73
N GLU A 102 12.93 9.66 13.57
CA GLU A 102 14.29 9.90 13.08
C GLU A 102 14.91 8.65 12.45
N ALA A 103 14.57 7.44 12.93
CA ALA A 103 14.99 6.19 12.30
C ALA A 103 14.34 6.02 10.91
N GLN A 104 13.03 6.27 10.79
CA GLN A 104 12.32 6.30 9.50
C GLN A 104 12.95 7.31 8.55
N ARG A 105 13.19 8.55 9.02
CA ARG A 105 13.87 9.59 8.23
C ARG A 105 15.25 9.18 7.74
N GLY A 106 15.99 8.44 8.55
CA GLY A 106 17.35 7.97 8.26
C GLY A 106 17.41 6.84 7.23
N ASP A 107 16.36 6.08 7.07
CA ASP A 107 16.31 4.95 6.14
C ASP A 107 16.33 5.42 4.67
N PRO A 108 17.05 4.73 3.77
CA PRO A 108 17.12 5.09 2.35
C PRO A 108 15.77 5.07 1.64
N LEU A 109 14.90 4.10 1.93
CA LEU A 109 13.59 3.92 1.27
C LEU A 109 12.46 4.55 2.08
N VAL A 110 12.22 4.11 3.33
CA VAL A 110 11.14 4.63 4.19
C VAL A 110 11.27 6.13 4.39
N GLY A 111 12.50 6.64 4.53
CA GLY A 111 12.76 8.07 4.71
C GLY A 111 12.35 8.95 3.52
N LEU A 112 12.11 8.38 2.34
CA LEU A 112 11.57 9.15 1.21
C LEU A 112 10.11 9.59 1.44
N ALA A 113 9.37 8.89 2.27
CA ALA A 113 8.02 9.30 2.68
C ALA A 113 8.04 10.39 3.78
N VAL A 114 9.20 10.73 4.32
CA VAL A 114 9.35 11.65 5.47
C VAL A 114 10.22 12.86 5.14
N ARG A 115 11.44 12.62 4.64
CA ARG A 115 12.44 13.68 4.41
C ARG A 115 11.98 14.85 3.54
N PRO A 116 11.28 14.63 2.42
CA PRO A 116 10.88 15.73 1.55
C PRO A 116 9.87 16.69 2.16
N TYR A 117 9.18 16.28 3.21
CA TYR A 117 8.08 17.04 3.82
C TYR A 117 8.44 17.70 5.14
N HIS A 118 9.61 17.41 5.68
CA HIS A 118 10.10 17.94 6.95
C HIS A 118 11.44 18.65 6.80
N PRO A 119 11.73 19.71 7.61
CA PRO A 119 13.03 20.37 7.58
C PRO A 119 14.16 19.41 7.97
N GLU A 120 15.37 19.67 7.44
CA GLU A 120 16.56 18.83 7.76
C GLU A 120 16.90 18.82 9.25
N THR A 121 16.71 19.94 9.92
CA THR A 121 16.89 20.10 11.36
C THR A 121 15.58 20.54 11.98
N ASP A 122 15.37 20.16 13.24
CA ASP A 122 14.16 20.52 13.99
C ASP A 122 12.86 20.01 13.35
N ALA A 123 12.92 18.87 12.64
CA ALA A 123 11.72 18.19 12.10
C ALA A 123 10.73 17.80 13.20
N THR A 124 11.26 17.49 14.39
CA THR A 124 10.47 17.26 15.60
C THR A 124 11.04 18.05 16.77
N THR A 125 10.18 18.35 17.76
CA THR A 125 10.57 19.00 19.01
C THR A 125 9.84 18.34 20.17
N LEU A 126 10.57 17.89 21.19
CA LEU A 126 9.98 17.41 22.43
C LEU A 126 9.51 18.62 23.26
N ILE A 127 8.20 18.68 23.52
CA ILE A 127 7.60 19.74 24.35
C ILE A 127 7.67 19.33 25.82
N ASP A 128 7.33 18.08 26.10
CA ASP A 128 7.45 17.43 27.40
C ASP A 128 7.56 15.89 27.20
N ASP A 129 7.48 15.10 28.29
CA ASP A 129 7.63 13.64 28.25
C ASP A 129 6.57 12.94 27.39
N MET A 130 5.38 13.55 27.23
CA MET A 130 4.24 12.98 26.50
C MET A 130 3.86 13.73 25.24
N THR A 131 4.45 14.90 24.99
CA THR A 131 4.07 15.78 23.88
C THR A 131 5.23 16.02 22.92
N ILE A 132 5.02 15.68 21.66
CA ILE A 132 5.96 15.94 20.56
C ILE A 132 5.30 16.89 19.55
N GLN A 133 6.11 17.79 19.00
CA GLN A 133 5.73 18.67 17.90
C GLN A 133 6.41 18.18 16.61
N PHE A 134 5.63 18.12 15.52
CA PHE A 134 6.12 17.88 14.16
C PHE A 134 6.12 19.20 13.39
N ASN A 135 7.22 19.50 12.70
CA ASN A 135 7.36 20.65 11.83
C ASN A 135 7.42 20.19 10.38
N LEU A 136 6.56 20.74 9.54
CA LEU A 136 6.47 20.46 8.10
C LEU A 136 7.08 21.61 7.31
N LEU A 137 7.54 21.36 6.10
CA LEU A 137 8.03 22.39 5.18
C LEU A 137 6.88 23.23 4.62
N GLU A 138 5.72 22.59 4.37
CA GLU A 138 4.53 23.21 3.81
C GLU A 138 3.29 22.85 4.66
N PRO A 139 2.25 23.69 4.68
CA PRO A 139 1.01 23.36 5.37
C PRO A 139 0.38 22.07 4.84
N ASN A 140 0.05 21.13 5.74
CA ASN A 140 -0.65 19.90 5.40
C ASN A 140 -1.81 19.64 6.38
N THR A 141 -3.04 19.91 5.93
CA THR A 141 -4.27 19.69 6.69
C THR A 141 -4.58 18.20 6.91
N GLN A 142 -3.93 17.32 6.15
CA GLN A 142 -4.13 15.87 6.19
C GLN A 142 -3.00 15.14 6.94
N PHE A 143 -2.06 15.86 7.55
CA PHE A 143 -0.92 15.27 8.26
C PHE A 143 -1.30 14.14 9.24
N PRO A 144 -2.39 14.23 10.06
CA PRO A 144 -2.77 13.13 10.95
C PRO A 144 -3.04 11.82 10.23
N LYS A 145 -3.49 11.85 8.97
CA LYS A 145 -3.76 10.64 8.17
C LYS A 145 -2.48 9.88 7.80
N SER A 146 -1.33 10.55 7.70
CA SER A 146 -0.05 9.88 7.47
C SER A 146 0.40 9.03 8.67
N LEU A 147 -0.19 9.24 9.84
CA LEU A 147 0.13 8.55 11.09
C LEU A 147 -0.79 7.33 11.36
N THR A 148 -1.59 6.91 10.40
CA THR A 148 -2.52 5.76 10.54
C THR A 148 -1.90 4.43 10.12
N GLY A 149 -0.81 4.44 9.35
CA GLY A 149 -0.10 3.28 8.83
C GLY A 149 1.35 3.20 9.33
N GLN A 150 2.26 2.77 8.46
CA GLN A 150 3.66 2.50 8.81
C GLN A 150 4.36 3.66 9.52
N LEU A 151 4.11 4.91 9.11
CA LEU A 151 4.73 6.09 9.74
C LEU A 151 4.20 6.35 11.15
N GLY A 152 3.02 5.84 11.48
CA GLY A 152 2.42 5.93 12.80
C GLY A 152 2.71 4.75 13.72
N TYR A 153 3.34 3.68 13.24
CA TYR A 153 3.75 2.56 14.09
C TYR A 153 4.98 2.94 14.90
N VAL A 154 4.90 2.72 16.21
CA VAL A 154 5.98 3.03 17.15
C VAL A 154 6.54 1.73 17.72
N ALA A 155 7.81 1.46 17.44
CA ALA A 155 8.55 0.34 18.00
C ALA A 155 9.35 0.75 19.25
N SER A 156 9.66 -0.21 20.12
CA SER A 156 10.51 0.05 21.28
C SER A 156 11.87 0.63 20.88
N PRO A 157 12.28 1.79 21.43
CA PRO A 157 13.62 2.34 21.18
C PRO A 157 14.76 1.42 21.57
N THR A 158 14.56 0.61 22.61
CA THR A 158 15.55 -0.40 23.05
C THR A 158 15.73 -1.48 21.99
N TRP A 159 14.63 -1.98 21.45
CA TRP A 159 14.66 -2.94 20.35
C TRP A 159 15.23 -2.34 19.06
N LEU A 160 14.84 -1.12 18.69
CA LEU A 160 15.38 -0.43 17.51
C LEU A 160 16.91 -0.28 17.58
N ALA A 161 17.45 0.12 18.74
CA ALA A 161 18.88 0.23 18.93
C ALA A 161 19.59 -1.13 18.74
N ALA A 162 18.99 -2.23 19.22
CA ALA A 162 19.53 -3.57 19.02
C ALA A 162 19.43 -4.02 17.56
N ALA A 163 18.32 -3.72 16.87
CA ALA A 163 18.09 -4.06 15.46
C ALA A 163 19.05 -3.32 14.51
N LEU A 164 19.51 -2.14 14.86
CA LEU A 164 20.57 -1.42 14.12
C LEU A 164 21.92 -2.14 14.19
N GLU A 165 22.20 -2.85 15.29
CA GLU A 165 23.44 -3.64 15.46
C GLU A 165 23.30 -5.04 14.87
N ASP A 166 22.11 -5.64 14.96
CA ASP A 166 21.78 -6.97 14.44
C ASP A 166 20.49 -6.93 13.61
N PRO A 167 20.59 -6.76 12.27
CA PRO A 167 19.42 -6.69 11.39
C PRO A 167 18.52 -7.93 11.39
N THR A 168 18.97 -9.08 11.90
CA THR A 168 18.12 -10.27 12.04
C THR A 168 16.97 -10.05 13.02
N LEU A 169 17.09 -9.08 13.92
CA LEU A 169 16.03 -8.68 14.85
C LEU A 169 14.88 -7.95 14.16
N ASN A 170 15.04 -7.46 12.91
CA ASN A 170 13.94 -6.87 12.14
C ASN A 170 12.78 -7.86 11.93
N GLN A 171 13.03 -9.16 12.06
CA GLN A 171 12.01 -10.20 11.99
C GLN A 171 11.37 -10.54 13.35
N GLN A 172 11.74 -9.87 14.43
CA GLN A 172 11.27 -10.10 15.80
C GLN A 172 10.79 -8.77 16.42
N PRO A 173 9.69 -8.19 15.93
CA PRO A 173 9.27 -6.85 16.29
C PRO A 173 8.87 -6.73 17.75
N VAL A 174 9.13 -5.55 18.35
CA VAL A 174 8.70 -5.18 19.69
C VAL A 174 7.89 -3.89 19.63
N GLY A 175 6.58 -4.03 19.71
CA GLY A 175 5.60 -2.94 19.69
C GLY A 175 4.88 -2.75 21.02
N SER A 176 3.71 -2.11 20.97
CA SER A 176 2.80 -1.90 22.10
C SER A 176 1.44 -2.57 21.90
N GLY A 177 1.26 -3.29 20.77
CA GLY A 177 -0.01 -3.81 20.31
C GLY A 177 -0.58 -4.99 21.09
N PRO A 178 -1.75 -5.49 20.63
CA PRO A 178 -2.50 -6.55 21.34
C PRO A 178 -1.85 -7.93 21.30
N PHE A 179 -0.83 -8.13 20.44
CA PHE A 179 -0.10 -9.39 20.35
C PHE A 179 1.41 -9.16 20.36
N VAL A 180 2.14 -10.11 20.96
CA VAL A 180 3.60 -10.12 21.08
C VAL A 180 4.18 -11.14 20.11
N PHE A 181 5.29 -10.81 19.45
CA PHE A 181 6.01 -11.76 18.60
C PHE A 181 6.45 -12.99 19.41
N ASP A 182 6.12 -14.18 18.91
CA ASP A 182 6.56 -15.46 19.48
C ASP A 182 7.63 -16.12 18.62
N SER A 183 7.31 -16.44 17.38
CA SER A 183 8.20 -17.20 16.50
C SER A 183 7.94 -16.95 15.02
N ARG A 184 8.99 -17.21 14.21
CA ARG A 184 8.91 -17.12 12.75
C ARG A 184 9.72 -18.23 12.09
N SER A 185 9.10 -18.86 11.11
CA SER A 185 9.75 -19.71 10.12
C SER A 185 9.46 -19.11 8.74
N ALA A 186 10.45 -18.49 8.11
CA ALA A 186 10.30 -17.84 6.82
C ALA A 186 9.61 -18.75 5.80
N ASP A 187 8.77 -18.17 4.96
CA ASP A 187 7.94 -18.83 3.93
C ASP A 187 7.01 -19.93 4.49
N SER A 188 6.75 -19.94 5.80
CA SER A 188 5.92 -20.96 6.43
C SER A 188 4.91 -20.40 7.41
N VAL A 189 5.38 -19.77 8.50
CA VAL A 189 4.49 -19.22 9.52
C VAL A 189 5.19 -18.16 10.36
N THR A 190 4.46 -17.08 10.65
CA THR A 190 4.83 -16.10 11.69
C THR A 190 3.73 -16.11 12.75
N ARG A 191 4.12 -16.36 14.01
CA ARG A 191 3.21 -16.49 15.15
C ARG A 191 3.38 -15.33 16.11
N PHE A 192 2.25 -14.82 16.54
CA PHE A 192 2.12 -13.82 17.61
C PHE A 192 1.21 -14.38 18.70
N GLU A 193 1.56 -14.17 19.98
CA GLU A 193 0.76 -14.55 21.15
C GLU A 193 0.09 -13.33 21.78
N ARG A 194 -1.03 -13.54 22.46
CA ARG A 194 -1.77 -12.46 23.11
C ARG A 194 -0.90 -11.69 24.12
N ASN A 195 -1.02 -10.36 24.08
CA ASN A 195 -0.49 -9.48 25.10
C ASN A 195 -1.54 -9.30 26.22
N ASP A 196 -1.37 -10.02 27.33
CA ASP A 196 -2.29 -9.93 28.45
C ASP A 196 -2.20 -8.57 29.18
N ASP A 197 -1.12 -7.80 28.98
CA ASP A 197 -0.88 -6.48 29.56
C ASP A 197 -1.16 -5.33 28.56
N TRP A 198 -1.87 -5.63 27.46
CA TRP A 198 -2.20 -4.60 26.49
C TRP A 198 -3.04 -3.47 27.08
N TRP A 199 -2.63 -2.24 26.84
CA TRP A 199 -3.17 -1.03 27.46
C TRP A 199 -4.66 -0.74 27.15
N ASN A 200 -5.17 -1.18 25.98
CA ASN A 200 -6.54 -0.92 25.53
C ASN A 200 -7.47 -2.13 25.76
N GLY A 201 -7.20 -2.96 26.75
CA GLY A 201 -8.03 -4.11 27.11
C GLY A 201 -7.31 -5.44 26.97
N SER A 202 -7.98 -6.47 26.49
CA SER A 202 -7.40 -7.79 26.26
C SER A 202 -7.97 -8.34 24.94
N ALA A 203 -7.09 -8.73 24.03
CA ALA A 203 -7.49 -9.47 22.85
C ALA A 203 -8.13 -10.81 23.26
N PHE A 204 -9.07 -11.31 22.47
CA PHE A 204 -9.75 -12.57 22.81
C PHE A 204 -8.97 -13.81 22.35
N LEU A 205 -8.31 -13.75 21.18
CA LEU A 205 -7.49 -14.85 20.68
C LEU A 205 -6.29 -15.12 21.58
N ASP A 206 -5.88 -16.39 21.73
CA ASP A 206 -4.62 -16.75 22.37
C ASP A 206 -3.42 -16.46 21.47
N ALA A 207 -3.59 -16.61 20.15
CA ALA A 207 -2.53 -16.38 19.17
C ALA A 207 -3.08 -16.12 17.75
N ILE A 208 -2.22 -15.55 16.91
CA ILE A 208 -2.40 -15.45 15.46
C ILE A 208 -1.22 -16.14 14.78
N GLU A 209 -1.50 -16.95 13.77
CA GLU A 209 -0.52 -17.54 12.87
C GLU A 209 -0.75 -17.01 11.45
N PHE A 210 0.16 -16.19 10.96
CA PHE A 210 0.16 -15.75 9.56
C PHE A 210 0.90 -16.78 8.71
N VAL A 211 0.22 -17.27 7.67
CA VAL A 211 0.69 -18.34 6.78
C VAL A 211 0.78 -17.79 5.37
N PRO A 212 1.98 -17.55 4.82
CA PRO A 212 2.13 -17.11 3.44
C PRO A 212 1.79 -18.24 2.47
N VAL A 213 0.83 -17.99 1.57
CA VAL A 213 0.44 -18.88 0.47
C VAL A 213 0.27 -18.01 -0.77
N THR A 214 1.29 -17.94 -1.60
CA THR A 214 1.39 -17.00 -2.73
C THR A 214 0.35 -17.25 -3.83
N ASP A 215 0.00 -18.52 -4.07
CA ASP A 215 -1.03 -18.90 -5.04
C ASP A 215 -2.44 -18.72 -4.45
N SER A 216 -3.28 -17.89 -5.08
CA SER A 216 -4.60 -17.53 -4.55
C SER A 216 -5.56 -18.71 -4.49
N ASP A 217 -5.52 -19.60 -5.49
CA ASP A 217 -6.39 -20.79 -5.53
C ASP A 217 -6.01 -21.76 -4.39
N SER A 218 -4.72 -22.00 -4.21
CA SER A 218 -4.21 -22.82 -3.10
C SER A 218 -4.56 -22.21 -1.74
N ARG A 219 -4.53 -20.88 -1.60
CA ARG A 219 -4.90 -20.18 -0.38
C ARG A 219 -6.39 -20.33 -0.08
N ALA A 220 -7.25 -20.20 -1.11
CA ALA A 220 -8.68 -20.47 -0.99
C ALA A 220 -8.99 -21.94 -0.66
N ASP A 221 -8.29 -22.90 -1.28
CA ASP A 221 -8.45 -24.34 -0.97
C ASP A 221 -8.12 -24.64 0.49
N LEU A 222 -7.07 -24.06 1.04
CA LEU A 222 -6.72 -24.20 2.47
C LEU A 222 -7.78 -23.57 3.39
N PHE A 223 -8.37 -22.48 3.00
CA PHE A 223 -9.47 -21.85 3.71
C PHE A 223 -10.74 -22.74 3.68
N PHE A 224 -11.19 -23.20 2.51
CA PHE A 224 -12.35 -24.07 2.37
C PHE A 224 -12.18 -25.45 3.04
N SER A 225 -10.94 -25.95 3.16
CA SER A 225 -10.65 -27.16 3.92
C SER A 225 -10.68 -26.96 5.44
N GLY A 226 -10.69 -25.70 5.92
CA GLY A 226 -10.62 -25.34 7.34
C GLY A 226 -9.21 -25.37 7.93
N GLU A 227 -8.17 -25.50 7.10
CA GLU A 227 -6.79 -25.36 7.54
C GLU A 227 -6.43 -23.91 7.85
N LEU A 228 -7.06 -22.94 7.17
CA LEU A 228 -7.03 -21.53 7.47
C LEU A 228 -8.43 -21.08 7.91
N GLN A 229 -8.51 -20.19 8.91
CA GLN A 229 -9.78 -19.61 9.38
C GLN A 229 -10.03 -18.24 8.79
N ALA A 230 -9.01 -17.61 8.22
CA ALA A 230 -9.12 -16.36 7.50
C ALA A 230 -8.10 -16.30 6.36
N ILE A 231 -8.42 -15.56 5.31
CA ILE A 231 -7.50 -15.26 4.21
C ILE A 231 -7.68 -13.82 3.73
N GLN A 232 -6.59 -13.26 3.21
CA GLN A 232 -6.59 -12.03 2.43
C GLN A 232 -6.44 -12.38 0.96
N THR A 233 -7.24 -11.78 0.10
CA THR A 233 -7.12 -11.93 -1.36
C THR A 233 -7.62 -10.70 -2.09
N ASP A 234 -7.01 -10.42 -3.24
CA ASP A 234 -7.45 -9.41 -4.21
C ASP A 234 -7.67 -10.02 -5.60
N ASN A 235 -7.58 -11.36 -5.69
CA ASN A 235 -7.79 -12.08 -6.94
C ASN A 235 -9.29 -12.13 -7.27
N PRO A 236 -9.78 -11.47 -8.35
CA PRO A 236 -11.21 -11.34 -8.60
C PRO A 236 -11.98 -12.66 -8.71
N PRO A 237 -11.47 -13.73 -9.39
CA PRO A 237 -12.12 -15.03 -9.35
C PRO A 237 -12.26 -15.60 -7.94
N THR A 238 -11.22 -15.51 -7.11
CA THR A 238 -11.26 -16.00 -5.73
C THR A 238 -12.23 -15.20 -4.88
N VAL A 239 -12.29 -13.87 -5.04
CA VAL A 239 -13.27 -13.01 -4.35
C VAL A 239 -14.70 -13.40 -4.72
N GLU A 240 -14.97 -13.71 -6.01
CA GLU A 240 -16.29 -14.18 -6.44
C GLU A 240 -16.64 -15.53 -5.81
N ASP A 241 -15.73 -16.49 -5.81
CA ASP A 241 -15.92 -17.82 -5.22
C ASP A 241 -16.22 -17.72 -3.71
N LEU A 242 -15.44 -16.91 -2.97
CA LEU A 242 -15.67 -16.66 -1.54
C LEU A 242 -17.02 -15.98 -1.29
N SER A 243 -17.38 -15.00 -2.10
CA SER A 243 -18.64 -14.25 -1.97
C SER A 243 -19.88 -15.10 -2.31
N ALA A 244 -19.71 -16.18 -3.07
CA ALA A 244 -20.79 -17.11 -3.40
C ALA A 244 -21.13 -18.08 -2.24
N GLU A 245 -20.26 -18.22 -1.24
CA GLU A 245 -20.41 -19.16 -0.13
C GLU A 245 -21.08 -18.51 1.09
N GLU A 246 -22.29 -18.95 1.45
CA GLU A 246 -23.06 -18.40 2.58
C GLU A 246 -22.35 -18.55 3.94
N SER A 247 -21.41 -19.49 4.08
CA SER A 247 -20.63 -19.76 5.29
C SER A 247 -19.37 -18.91 5.42
N VAL A 248 -19.13 -18.01 4.48
CA VAL A 248 -17.98 -17.11 4.48
C VAL A 248 -18.42 -15.70 4.86
N GLN A 249 -17.71 -15.08 5.79
CA GLN A 249 -17.87 -13.67 6.10
C GLN A 249 -16.86 -12.89 5.26
N ASN A 250 -17.36 -12.20 4.24
CA ASN A 250 -16.54 -11.38 3.36
C ASN A 250 -16.51 -9.93 3.86
N ILE A 251 -15.33 -9.43 4.16
CA ILE A 251 -15.08 -8.02 4.48
C ILE A 251 -14.43 -7.39 3.27
N ILE A 252 -15.28 -6.81 2.44
CA ILE A 252 -14.90 -6.25 1.14
C ILE A 252 -14.42 -4.80 1.31
N ASP A 253 -13.25 -4.51 0.77
CA ASP A 253 -12.71 -3.16 0.59
C ASP A 253 -12.61 -2.86 -0.91
N GLU A 254 -13.47 -1.94 -1.38
CA GLU A 254 -13.52 -1.48 -2.77
C GLU A 254 -12.91 -0.07 -2.93
N THR A 255 -12.44 0.53 -1.84
CA THR A 255 -11.96 1.94 -1.86
C THR A 255 -10.57 2.09 -2.44
N GLY A 256 -9.98 0.98 -2.81
CA GLY A 256 -8.60 0.81 -2.84
C GLY A 256 -7.85 0.98 -4.12
N GLU A 257 -6.87 0.15 -4.22
CA GLU A 257 -5.78 0.16 -5.18
C GLU A 257 -6.26 -0.12 -6.61
N GLU A 258 -5.47 0.31 -7.56
CA GLU A 258 -5.63 -0.08 -8.96
C GLU A 258 -4.48 -0.98 -9.38
N GLU A 259 -4.81 -2.04 -10.11
CA GLU A 259 -3.84 -2.78 -10.92
C GLU A 259 -3.55 -2.00 -12.19
N PHE A 260 -2.28 -1.83 -12.51
CA PHE A 260 -1.85 -1.12 -13.70
C PHE A 260 -0.50 -1.60 -14.24
N VAL A 261 -0.23 -1.24 -15.49
CA VAL A 261 1.11 -1.29 -16.06
C VAL A 261 1.77 0.06 -15.82
N MET A 262 2.90 0.07 -15.12
CA MET A 262 3.68 1.26 -14.78
C MET A 262 4.89 1.39 -15.70
N ILE A 263 5.14 2.62 -16.18
CA ILE A 263 6.19 2.91 -17.16
C ILE A 263 7.24 3.82 -16.53
N ASN A 264 8.49 3.38 -16.54
CA ASN A 264 9.61 4.21 -16.11
C ASN A 264 9.96 5.25 -17.20
N SER A 265 9.78 6.53 -16.87
CA SER A 265 9.97 7.63 -17.81
C SER A 265 11.33 8.34 -17.68
N GLU A 266 12.25 7.81 -16.87
CA GLU A 266 13.57 8.43 -16.65
C GLU A 266 14.48 8.34 -17.87
N ALA A 267 14.33 7.28 -18.67
CA ALA A 267 15.28 6.95 -19.75
C ALA A 267 14.57 6.45 -21.02
N PRO A 268 15.27 6.51 -22.18
CA PRO A 268 14.77 5.91 -23.40
C PRO A 268 14.43 4.41 -23.24
N PRO A 269 13.35 3.92 -23.87
CA PRO A 269 12.50 4.61 -24.85
C PRO A 269 11.40 5.49 -24.23
N PHE A 270 11.11 5.36 -22.94
CA PHE A 270 9.92 5.90 -22.32
C PHE A 270 10.08 7.31 -21.72
N ASP A 271 11.23 7.94 -21.85
CA ASP A 271 11.38 9.40 -21.66
C ASP A 271 10.59 10.20 -22.71
N ASP A 272 10.27 9.58 -23.85
CA ASP A 272 9.45 10.16 -24.92
C ASP A 272 7.97 9.77 -24.73
N VAL A 273 7.10 10.77 -24.71
CA VAL A 273 5.64 10.55 -24.53
C VAL A 273 5.04 9.68 -25.63
N ARG A 274 5.57 9.73 -26.88
CA ARG A 274 5.08 8.91 -28.00
C ARG A 274 5.26 7.42 -27.72
N ALA A 275 6.39 7.03 -27.10
CA ALA A 275 6.63 5.63 -26.73
C ALA A 275 5.66 5.17 -25.62
N ARG A 276 5.38 6.05 -24.62
CA ARG A 276 4.39 5.77 -23.55
C ARG A 276 2.97 5.66 -24.13
N GLN A 277 2.56 6.61 -24.98
CA GLN A 277 1.27 6.55 -25.69
C GLN A 277 1.13 5.29 -26.54
N ALA A 278 2.20 4.93 -27.27
CA ALA A 278 2.19 3.72 -28.09
C ALA A 278 1.95 2.48 -27.23
N LEU A 279 2.58 2.35 -26.06
CA LEU A 279 2.38 1.23 -25.17
C LEU A 279 0.95 1.21 -24.60
N THR A 280 0.43 2.37 -24.21
CA THR A 280 -0.95 2.51 -23.73
C THR A 280 -1.95 2.06 -24.79
N PHE A 281 -1.81 2.54 -26.03
CA PHE A 281 -2.67 2.12 -27.15
C PHE A 281 -2.52 0.65 -27.54
N ALA A 282 -1.32 0.07 -27.31
CA ALA A 282 -1.06 -1.34 -27.57
C ALA A 282 -1.64 -2.28 -26.50
N THR A 283 -1.97 -1.75 -25.31
CA THR A 283 -2.39 -2.57 -24.18
C THR A 283 -3.86 -2.96 -24.31
N PRO A 284 -4.18 -4.27 -24.33
CA PRO A 284 -5.53 -4.79 -24.57
C PRO A 284 -6.31 -4.82 -23.25
N ARG A 285 -6.66 -3.64 -22.71
CA ARG A 285 -7.25 -3.47 -21.37
C ARG A 285 -8.55 -4.24 -21.18
N GLN A 286 -9.48 -4.16 -22.16
CA GLN A 286 -10.73 -4.92 -22.08
C GLN A 286 -10.47 -6.44 -22.14
N GLN A 287 -9.57 -6.89 -23.02
CA GLN A 287 -9.23 -8.30 -23.09
C GLN A 287 -8.53 -8.79 -21.82
N TYR A 288 -7.77 -7.93 -21.16
CA TYR A 288 -7.18 -8.21 -19.84
C TYR A 288 -8.29 -8.50 -18.82
N VAL A 289 -9.26 -7.61 -18.67
CA VAL A 289 -10.39 -7.79 -17.74
C VAL A 289 -11.17 -9.09 -18.08
N ASP A 290 -11.48 -9.31 -19.36
CA ASP A 290 -12.27 -10.47 -19.78
C ASP A 290 -11.57 -11.81 -19.53
N LEU A 291 -10.25 -11.88 -19.71
CA LEU A 291 -9.48 -13.14 -19.65
C LEU A 291 -8.79 -13.38 -18.30
N ILE A 292 -8.21 -12.35 -17.71
CA ILE A 292 -7.45 -12.49 -16.47
C ILE A 292 -8.36 -12.43 -15.26
N THR A 293 -9.34 -11.51 -15.28
CA THR A 293 -10.29 -11.37 -14.16
C THR A 293 -11.63 -12.05 -14.44
N LEU A 294 -11.74 -12.84 -15.52
CA LEU A 294 -12.98 -13.50 -15.97
C LEU A 294 -14.16 -12.53 -16.19
N GLY A 295 -13.88 -11.26 -16.45
CA GLY A 295 -14.88 -10.21 -16.60
C GLY A 295 -15.51 -9.72 -15.28
N ILE A 296 -14.96 -10.13 -14.14
CA ILE A 296 -15.48 -9.82 -12.80
C ILE A 296 -15.01 -8.44 -12.34
N ALA A 297 -13.71 -8.16 -12.53
CA ALA A 297 -13.13 -6.91 -12.05
C ALA A 297 -13.69 -5.70 -12.81
N ARG A 298 -13.75 -4.58 -12.11
CA ARG A 298 -14.20 -3.30 -12.65
C ARG A 298 -13.06 -2.60 -13.38
N PRO A 299 -13.16 -2.32 -14.71
CA PRO A 299 -12.12 -1.59 -15.42
C PRO A 299 -11.82 -0.23 -14.78
N ALA A 300 -10.54 0.15 -14.73
CA ALA A 300 -10.08 1.43 -14.21
C ALA A 300 -9.56 2.34 -15.34
N ASP A 301 -9.91 3.62 -15.29
CA ASP A 301 -9.37 4.67 -16.15
C ASP A 301 -8.49 5.67 -15.38
N GLN A 302 -8.53 5.64 -14.07
CA GLN A 302 -7.85 6.56 -13.16
C GLN A 302 -7.70 5.93 -11.76
N MET A 303 -7.00 6.64 -10.88
CA MET A 303 -6.73 6.21 -9.50
C MET A 303 -7.94 6.25 -8.54
N PHE A 304 -9.14 6.57 -9.01
CA PHE A 304 -10.33 6.64 -8.15
C PHE A 304 -11.46 5.81 -8.74
N ILE A 305 -12.15 5.05 -7.88
CA ILE A 305 -13.39 4.37 -8.23
C ILE A 305 -14.52 5.39 -8.45
N PRO A 306 -15.54 5.10 -9.28
CA PRO A 306 -16.64 6.02 -9.53
C PRO A 306 -17.45 6.47 -8.30
N GLU A 307 -17.41 5.71 -7.20
CA GLU A 307 -18.04 6.04 -5.92
C GLU A 307 -17.23 7.05 -5.10
N SER A 308 -15.95 7.20 -5.41
CA SER A 308 -15.08 8.17 -4.73
C SER A 308 -15.51 9.60 -5.04
N LYS A 309 -15.55 10.46 -4.03
CA LYS A 309 -15.80 11.89 -4.21
C LYS A 309 -14.74 12.58 -5.10
N PHE A 310 -13.55 12.00 -5.21
CA PHE A 310 -12.45 12.53 -6.04
C PHE A 310 -12.50 12.06 -7.48
N TYR A 311 -13.39 11.13 -7.83
CA TYR A 311 -13.52 10.62 -9.19
C TYR A 311 -13.80 11.73 -10.21
N ASN A 312 -13.09 11.70 -11.34
CA ASN A 312 -13.30 12.61 -12.45
C ASN A 312 -13.97 11.87 -13.63
N PRO A 313 -15.28 12.06 -13.87
CA PRO A 313 -15.99 11.34 -14.93
C PRO A 313 -15.55 11.71 -16.36
N ASP A 314 -14.78 12.79 -16.52
CA ASP A 314 -14.25 13.22 -17.81
C ASP A 314 -12.91 12.56 -18.15
N VAL A 315 -12.27 11.86 -17.20
CA VAL A 315 -11.04 11.10 -17.43
C VAL A 315 -11.39 9.72 -17.97
N VAL A 316 -10.96 9.49 -19.20
CA VAL A 316 -11.05 8.19 -19.89
C VAL A 316 -9.67 7.84 -20.42
N GLN A 317 -9.19 6.67 -20.06
CA GLN A 317 -7.92 6.19 -20.58
C GLN A 317 -8.12 5.49 -21.93
N GLU A 318 -7.48 5.99 -22.95
CA GLU A 318 -7.46 5.36 -24.27
C GLU A 318 -6.66 4.05 -24.24
N GLY A 319 -7.03 3.09 -25.07
CA GLY A 319 -6.36 1.79 -25.20
C GLY A 319 -6.92 1.00 -26.37
N ASP A 320 -6.50 -0.26 -26.53
CA ASP A 320 -7.00 -1.16 -27.60
C ASP A 320 -6.95 -0.57 -29.03
N ALA A 321 -5.92 0.26 -29.32
CA ALA A 321 -5.75 0.98 -30.57
C ALA A 321 -4.41 0.63 -31.28
N PRO A 322 -4.17 -0.63 -31.66
CA PRO A 322 -2.87 -1.11 -32.13
C PRO A 322 -2.38 -0.40 -33.39
N ASP A 323 -3.27 0.07 -34.26
CA ASP A 323 -2.88 0.83 -35.47
C ASP A 323 -2.27 2.20 -35.09
N GLN A 324 -2.79 2.85 -34.05
CA GLN A 324 -2.24 4.12 -33.53
C GLN A 324 -0.90 3.85 -32.86
N ALA A 325 -0.79 2.78 -32.09
CA ALA A 325 0.47 2.34 -31.48
C ALA A 325 1.56 2.13 -32.54
N LEU A 326 1.27 1.38 -33.61
CA LEU A 326 2.20 1.13 -34.73
C LEU A 326 2.68 2.43 -35.38
N ALA A 327 1.81 3.43 -35.54
CA ALA A 327 2.18 4.72 -36.14
C ALA A 327 3.18 5.48 -35.24
N LEU A 328 2.92 5.53 -33.92
CA LEU A 328 3.79 6.19 -32.95
C LEU A 328 5.15 5.45 -32.81
N VAL A 329 5.14 4.11 -32.80
CA VAL A 329 6.35 3.29 -32.79
C VAL A 329 7.20 3.59 -34.03
N ALA A 330 6.60 3.63 -35.21
CA ALA A 330 7.33 3.92 -36.44
C ALA A 330 7.97 5.32 -36.42
N GLU A 331 7.24 6.32 -35.91
CA GLU A 331 7.75 7.68 -35.75
C GLU A 331 8.91 7.72 -34.74
N TYR A 332 8.72 7.14 -33.56
CA TYR A 332 9.75 7.07 -32.52
C TYR A 332 11.03 6.37 -33.03
N CYS A 333 10.89 5.16 -33.61
CA CYS A 333 12.03 4.40 -34.08
C CYS A 333 12.79 5.09 -35.22
N ALA A 334 12.09 5.87 -36.07
CA ALA A 334 12.75 6.61 -37.12
C ALA A 334 13.65 7.74 -36.60
N GLU A 335 13.26 8.36 -35.47
CA GLU A 335 13.97 9.50 -34.89
C GLU A 335 14.98 9.10 -33.80
N ARG A 336 14.58 8.18 -32.89
CA ARG A 336 15.34 7.84 -31.68
C ARG A 336 15.72 6.37 -31.54
N GLY A 337 15.43 5.54 -32.56
CA GLY A 337 15.59 4.08 -32.49
C GLY A 337 17.04 3.59 -32.33
N THR A 338 18.05 4.44 -32.52
CA THR A 338 19.47 4.11 -32.31
C THR A 338 20.01 4.55 -30.95
N GLU A 339 19.21 5.20 -30.14
CA GLU A 339 19.58 5.53 -28.77
C GLU A 339 19.71 4.27 -27.92
N GLU A 340 20.45 4.37 -26.83
CA GLU A 340 20.61 3.24 -25.90
C GLU A 340 19.39 3.13 -24.98
N ASN A 341 18.85 1.92 -24.83
CA ASN A 341 17.97 1.56 -23.73
C ASN A 341 18.85 1.08 -22.58
N PRO A 342 19.05 1.88 -21.52
CA PRO A 342 20.03 1.56 -20.47
C PRO A 342 19.62 0.36 -19.61
N ILE A 343 18.32 0.03 -19.56
CA ILE A 343 17.82 -1.14 -18.81
C ILE A 343 18.21 -2.44 -19.53
N LEU A 344 18.02 -2.48 -20.84
CA LEU A 344 18.32 -3.67 -21.64
C LEU A 344 19.77 -3.73 -22.12
N GLY A 345 20.53 -2.61 -22.08
CA GLY A 345 21.84 -2.52 -22.71
C GLY A 345 21.83 -2.71 -24.21
N THR A 346 20.71 -2.39 -24.88
CA THR A 346 20.48 -2.52 -26.31
C THR A 346 20.08 -1.16 -26.90
N THR A 347 19.88 -1.09 -28.22
CA THR A 347 19.22 0.08 -28.82
C THR A 347 17.73 0.12 -28.44
N THR A 348 17.15 1.31 -28.44
CA THR A 348 15.71 1.52 -28.16
C THR A 348 14.81 0.83 -29.19
N CYS A 349 15.28 0.66 -30.43
CA CYS A 349 14.55 -0.10 -31.45
C CYS A 349 15.42 -1.15 -32.15
N SER A 350 14.77 -2.25 -32.54
CA SER A 350 15.30 -3.30 -33.41
C SER A 350 14.22 -3.71 -34.40
N ASP A 351 14.59 -3.83 -35.68
CA ASP A 351 13.66 -4.19 -36.76
C ASP A 351 12.40 -3.32 -36.85
N GLY A 352 12.53 -2.04 -36.50
CA GLY A 352 11.43 -1.05 -36.49
C GLY A 352 10.44 -1.21 -35.33
N LYS A 353 10.79 -1.95 -34.29
CA LYS A 353 10.02 -2.16 -33.07
C LYS A 353 10.75 -1.60 -31.86
N ILE A 354 10.04 -1.07 -30.90
CA ILE A 354 10.58 -0.62 -29.60
C ILE A 354 10.97 -1.85 -28.77
N ASN A 355 12.20 -1.86 -28.25
CA ASN A 355 12.69 -2.89 -27.31
C ASN A 355 12.29 -2.50 -25.88
N THR A 356 11.63 -3.39 -25.18
CA THR A 356 11.18 -3.18 -23.79
C THR A 356 11.24 -4.47 -22.97
N GLU A 357 11.27 -4.32 -21.64
CA GLU A 357 11.13 -5.40 -20.69
C GLU A 357 9.88 -5.18 -19.84
N LEU A 358 9.11 -6.25 -19.64
CA LEU A 358 8.05 -6.30 -18.64
C LEU A 358 8.55 -7.06 -17.43
N GLN A 359 8.48 -6.41 -16.27
CA GLN A 359 8.88 -6.94 -14.97
C GLN A 359 7.67 -7.16 -14.07
N TRP A 360 7.70 -8.19 -13.23
CA TRP A 360 6.65 -8.46 -12.24
C TRP A 360 7.17 -9.26 -11.04
N SER A 361 6.36 -9.26 -9.97
CA SER A 361 6.59 -10.07 -8.77
C SER A 361 6.10 -11.51 -8.99
N GLY A 362 6.93 -12.49 -8.66
CA GLY A 362 6.65 -13.92 -8.82
C GLY A 362 7.36 -14.81 -7.79
N PRO A 363 7.13 -16.13 -7.89
CA PRO A 363 6.42 -16.85 -8.96
C PRO A 363 4.89 -16.66 -8.90
N SER A 364 4.28 -16.38 -10.05
CA SER A 364 2.84 -16.21 -10.18
C SER A 364 2.33 -16.76 -11.51
N VAL A 365 1.36 -17.68 -11.45
CA VAL A 365 0.69 -18.23 -12.66
C VAL A 365 -0.11 -17.13 -13.36
N VAL A 366 -0.80 -16.29 -12.61
CA VAL A 366 -1.61 -15.18 -13.15
C VAL A 366 -0.71 -14.17 -13.87
N GLN A 367 0.40 -13.76 -13.24
CA GLN A 367 1.35 -12.82 -13.86
C GLN A 367 1.98 -13.40 -15.14
N THR A 368 2.23 -14.72 -15.19
CA THR A 368 2.68 -15.38 -16.41
C THR A 368 1.63 -15.30 -17.53
N GLN A 369 0.35 -15.47 -17.22
CA GLN A 369 -0.75 -15.32 -18.20
C GLN A 369 -0.87 -13.87 -18.70
N ILE A 370 -0.69 -12.89 -17.80
CA ILE A 370 -0.65 -11.46 -18.14
C ILE A 370 0.51 -11.19 -19.12
N ALA A 371 1.71 -11.69 -18.81
CA ALA A 371 2.87 -11.54 -19.65
C ALA A 371 2.65 -12.11 -21.05
N ASP A 372 2.02 -13.28 -21.17
CA ASP A 372 1.68 -13.89 -22.46
C ASP A 372 0.66 -13.05 -23.26
N LEU A 373 -0.36 -12.51 -22.58
CA LEU A 373 -1.34 -11.62 -23.20
C LEU A 373 -0.66 -10.37 -23.77
N PHE A 374 0.14 -9.69 -22.94
CA PHE A 374 0.83 -8.46 -23.33
C PHE A 374 1.89 -8.72 -24.41
N ASN A 375 2.64 -9.83 -24.33
CA ASN A 375 3.60 -10.21 -25.36
C ASN A 375 2.94 -10.30 -26.75
N ASN A 376 1.77 -10.92 -26.83
CA ASN A 376 1.02 -11.03 -28.07
C ASN A 376 0.50 -9.67 -28.57
N ALA A 377 -0.14 -8.89 -27.71
CA ALA A 377 -0.73 -7.61 -28.08
C ALA A 377 0.34 -6.57 -28.45
N TRP A 378 1.33 -6.36 -27.57
CA TRP A 378 2.42 -5.40 -27.78
C TRP A 378 3.31 -5.81 -28.95
N GLY A 379 3.57 -7.14 -29.10
CA GLY A 379 4.34 -7.66 -30.24
C GLY A 379 3.71 -7.36 -31.60
N ASN A 380 2.37 -7.39 -31.67
CA ASN A 380 1.61 -7.01 -32.87
C ASN A 380 1.54 -5.49 -33.07
N ALA A 381 1.66 -4.72 -31.99
CA ALA A 381 1.61 -3.26 -31.99
C ALA A 381 2.99 -2.58 -32.09
N GLY A 382 4.06 -3.35 -32.38
CA GLY A 382 5.38 -2.78 -32.68
C GLY A 382 6.37 -2.80 -31.51
N PHE A 383 6.22 -3.71 -30.55
CA PHE A 383 7.17 -3.88 -29.45
C PHE A 383 7.89 -5.24 -29.53
N ASN A 384 9.15 -5.28 -29.11
CA ASN A 384 9.90 -6.49 -28.79
C ASN A 384 9.97 -6.58 -27.26
N VAL A 385 9.29 -7.55 -26.69
CA VAL A 385 9.14 -7.66 -25.23
C VAL A 385 10.04 -8.75 -24.68
N THR A 386 10.79 -8.46 -23.65
CA THR A 386 11.48 -9.43 -22.78
C THR A 386 10.80 -9.46 -21.42
N PHE A 387 11.06 -10.47 -20.61
CA PHE A 387 10.38 -10.71 -19.34
C PHE A 387 11.38 -10.86 -18.21
N ASN A 388 11.05 -10.31 -17.04
CA ASN A 388 11.84 -10.40 -15.83
C ASN A 388 10.91 -10.67 -14.63
N GLU A 389 10.93 -11.91 -14.14
CA GLU A 389 10.17 -12.34 -12.96
C GLU A 389 11.10 -12.32 -11.74
N LEU A 390 10.72 -11.62 -10.68
CA LEU A 390 11.51 -11.39 -9.48
C LEU A 390 10.75 -11.78 -8.21
N PRO A 391 11.44 -12.20 -7.13
CA PRO A 391 10.85 -12.18 -5.79
C PRO A 391 10.31 -10.79 -5.44
N GLN A 392 9.28 -10.72 -4.60
CA GLN A 392 8.56 -9.45 -4.34
C GLN A 392 9.48 -8.34 -3.78
N ASP A 393 10.37 -8.67 -2.85
CA ASP A 393 11.32 -7.72 -2.25
C ASP A 393 12.34 -7.21 -3.28
N ASP A 394 12.89 -8.09 -4.13
CA ASP A 394 13.77 -7.70 -5.24
C ASP A 394 13.02 -6.81 -6.24
N HIS A 395 11.77 -7.14 -6.56
CA HIS A 395 10.93 -6.36 -7.47
C HIS A 395 10.69 -4.93 -6.93
N ILE A 396 10.37 -4.79 -5.64
CA ILE A 396 10.23 -3.48 -4.98
C ILE A 396 11.55 -2.72 -5.03
N GLN A 397 12.67 -3.37 -4.72
CA GLN A 397 13.99 -2.73 -4.72
C GLN A 397 14.41 -2.26 -6.12
N GLU A 398 14.27 -3.10 -7.14
CA GLU A 398 14.60 -2.73 -8.53
C GLU A 398 13.70 -1.60 -9.04
N THR A 399 12.41 -1.62 -8.66
CA THR A 399 11.48 -0.53 -8.97
C THR A 399 11.92 0.78 -8.33
N ALA A 400 12.28 0.77 -7.04
CA ALA A 400 12.76 1.95 -6.33
C ALA A 400 14.05 2.52 -6.90
N LEU A 401 14.92 1.66 -7.44
CA LEU A 401 16.15 2.05 -8.13
C LEU A 401 15.92 2.49 -9.58
N GLY A 402 14.72 2.30 -10.13
CA GLY A 402 14.40 2.58 -11.54
C GLY A 402 15.05 1.58 -12.52
N GLN A 403 15.33 0.35 -12.08
CA GLN A 403 15.97 -0.69 -12.89
C GLN A 403 14.92 -1.51 -13.65
N TYR A 404 13.99 -0.85 -14.30
CA TYR A 404 12.94 -1.47 -15.11
C TYR A 404 12.53 -0.55 -16.27
N ASN A 405 11.99 -1.13 -17.35
CA ASN A 405 11.29 -0.36 -18.38
C ASN A 405 9.80 -0.23 -18.06
N VAL A 406 9.15 -1.36 -17.78
CA VAL A 406 7.71 -1.48 -17.56
C VAL A 406 7.46 -2.52 -16.47
N ASN A 407 6.57 -2.23 -15.52
CA ASN A 407 6.16 -3.13 -14.45
C ASN A 407 4.65 -3.39 -14.48
N THR A 408 4.21 -4.57 -14.04
CA THR A 408 2.87 -4.69 -13.45
C THR A 408 2.96 -4.29 -11.98
N TRP A 409 2.01 -3.47 -11.51
CA TRP A 409 2.02 -2.91 -10.17
C TRP A 409 0.61 -2.61 -9.66
N ARG A 410 0.49 -2.52 -8.34
CA ARG A 410 -0.76 -2.16 -7.64
C ARG A 410 -0.47 -1.03 -6.65
N GLN A 411 -1.26 0.04 -6.68
CA GLN A 411 -1.06 1.24 -5.85
C GLN A 411 -2.33 2.10 -5.76
N PHE A 412 -2.27 3.20 -5.02
CA PHE A 412 -3.24 4.28 -4.88
C PHE A 412 -4.45 3.97 -3.98
N GLY A 413 -4.30 3.05 -3.02
CA GLY A 413 -5.39 2.66 -2.13
C GLY A 413 -5.54 3.48 -0.84
N ALA A 414 -5.06 4.70 -0.80
CA ALA A 414 -5.14 5.50 0.42
C ALA A 414 -6.56 6.05 0.68
N GLU A 415 -7.03 5.99 1.93
CA GLU A 415 -8.30 6.61 2.36
C GLU A 415 -8.37 8.11 2.07
N ASP A 416 -7.24 8.78 2.10
CA ASP A 416 -7.10 10.14 1.61
C ASP A 416 -5.99 10.21 0.57
N PRO A 417 -6.29 10.68 -0.65
CA PRO A 417 -5.32 10.66 -1.74
C PRO A 417 -4.10 11.55 -1.49
N HIS A 418 -4.13 12.48 -0.52
CA HIS A 418 -2.95 13.29 -0.20
C HIS A 418 -1.80 12.45 0.37
N THR A 419 -2.09 11.30 0.96
CA THR A 419 -1.05 10.36 1.39
C THR A 419 -0.35 9.69 0.22
N ASP A 420 -0.99 9.64 -0.97
CA ASP A 420 -0.39 9.16 -2.22
C ASP A 420 0.56 10.17 -2.89
N ARG A 421 0.67 11.41 -2.34
CA ARG A 421 1.64 12.41 -2.79
C ARG A 421 3.06 11.83 -2.91
N VAL A 422 3.41 10.92 -2.02
CA VAL A 422 4.75 10.29 -1.99
C VAL A 422 5.08 9.54 -3.30
N TRP A 423 4.06 9.05 -4.01
CA TRP A 423 4.21 8.33 -5.27
C TRP A 423 4.18 9.26 -6.50
N LEU A 424 3.72 10.49 -6.33
CA LEU A 424 3.44 11.43 -7.43
C LEU A 424 4.39 12.63 -7.48
N GLY A 425 4.94 13.06 -6.34
CA GLY A 425 5.74 14.28 -6.22
C GLY A 425 7.12 14.18 -6.85
N CYS A 426 7.60 15.28 -7.42
CA CYS A 426 8.95 15.40 -7.99
C CYS A 426 10.02 15.26 -6.91
N GLU A 427 9.74 15.66 -5.68
CA GLU A 427 10.64 15.60 -4.53
C GLU A 427 11.03 14.15 -4.16
N ASN A 428 10.25 13.17 -4.61
CA ASN A 428 10.50 11.75 -4.38
C ASN A 428 11.23 11.04 -5.53
N ILE A 429 11.80 11.82 -6.47
CA ILE A 429 12.64 11.29 -7.55
C ILE A 429 14.11 11.42 -7.13
N GLY A 430 14.84 10.29 -7.18
CA GLY A 430 16.25 10.23 -6.83
C GLY A 430 16.91 8.96 -7.33
N VAL A 431 18.06 8.61 -6.76
CA VAL A 431 18.70 7.30 -7.01
C VAL A 431 17.78 6.18 -6.54
N ILE A 432 17.19 6.35 -5.36
CA ILE A 432 16.07 5.57 -4.85
C ILE A 432 14.86 6.50 -4.91
N SER A 433 13.75 6.06 -5.46
CA SER A 433 12.55 6.86 -5.66
C SER A 433 11.32 6.18 -5.04
N LEU A 434 10.35 6.98 -4.56
CA LEU A 434 8.96 6.55 -4.37
C LEU A 434 8.07 6.98 -5.54
N ASN A 435 8.41 8.05 -6.26
CA ASN A 435 7.81 8.31 -7.56
C ASN A 435 8.38 7.27 -8.54
N TRP A 436 7.76 6.09 -8.54
CA TRP A 436 8.23 4.92 -9.29
C TRP A 436 8.45 5.19 -10.78
N PRO A 437 7.50 5.85 -11.50
CA PRO A 437 7.70 6.21 -12.90
C PRO A 437 8.83 7.20 -13.15
N LYS A 438 9.37 7.80 -12.09
CA LYS A 438 10.37 8.88 -12.14
C LYS A 438 9.92 10.04 -13.06
N TYR A 439 8.65 10.36 -12.99
CA TYR A 439 8.01 11.40 -13.81
C TYR A 439 7.72 12.65 -12.97
N CYS A 440 8.47 13.71 -13.26
CA CYS A 440 8.27 15.00 -12.62
C CYS A 440 7.35 15.90 -13.47
N ASP A 441 6.33 16.47 -12.82
CA ASP A 441 5.44 17.49 -13.38
C ASP A 441 5.21 18.60 -12.35
N GLU A 442 5.86 19.75 -12.54
CA GLU A 442 5.77 20.90 -11.62
C GLU A 442 4.33 21.44 -11.48
N ALA A 443 3.47 21.27 -12.50
CA ALA A 443 2.07 21.69 -12.40
C ALA A 443 1.28 20.76 -11.47
N ARG A 444 1.58 19.44 -11.52
CA ARG A 444 1.01 18.47 -10.58
C ARG A 444 1.50 18.73 -9.15
N ASP A 445 2.78 19.03 -8.96
CA ASP A 445 3.32 19.36 -7.63
C ASP A 445 2.61 20.56 -7.01
N ALA A 446 2.37 21.62 -7.81
CA ALA A 446 1.62 22.78 -7.34
C ALA A 446 0.17 22.43 -6.94
N LEU A 447 -0.48 21.47 -7.60
CA LEU A 447 -1.79 20.96 -7.23
C LEU A 447 -1.72 20.11 -5.94
N LEU A 448 -0.69 19.28 -5.78
CA LEU A 448 -0.46 18.50 -4.57
C LEU A 448 -0.27 19.42 -3.35
N ASP A 449 0.53 20.48 -3.47
CA ASP A 449 0.72 21.50 -2.43
C ASP A 449 -0.60 22.19 -2.07
N GLN A 450 -1.39 22.61 -3.07
CA GLN A 450 -2.71 23.20 -2.87
C GLN A 450 -3.65 22.23 -2.14
N SER A 451 -3.67 20.95 -2.54
CA SER A 451 -4.50 19.92 -1.90
C SER A 451 -4.16 19.75 -0.42
N GLY A 452 -2.87 19.81 -0.06
CA GLY A 452 -2.42 19.75 1.33
C GLY A 452 -2.82 20.98 2.15
N ALA A 453 -2.76 22.16 1.56
CA ALA A 453 -2.97 23.43 2.26
C ALA A 453 -4.43 23.81 2.49
N THR A 454 -5.36 23.35 1.63
CA THR A 454 -6.78 23.75 1.74
C THR A 454 -7.57 22.88 2.71
N THR A 455 -8.45 23.55 3.49
CA THR A 455 -9.47 22.91 4.34
C THR A 455 -10.84 22.82 3.63
N ASP A 456 -10.98 23.44 2.45
CA ASP A 456 -12.22 23.39 1.68
C ASP A 456 -12.30 22.07 0.90
N GLU A 457 -13.24 21.22 1.26
CA GLU A 457 -13.40 19.89 0.65
C GLU A 457 -13.76 19.98 -0.83
N ALA A 458 -14.60 20.95 -1.24
CA ALA A 458 -14.98 21.09 -2.65
C ALA A 458 -13.79 21.54 -3.51
N GLU A 459 -12.94 22.41 -2.97
CA GLU A 459 -11.68 22.79 -3.61
C GLU A 459 -10.73 21.59 -3.72
N ARG A 460 -10.57 20.79 -2.66
CA ARG A 460 -9.73 19.58 -2.69
C ARG A 460 -10.22 18.58 -3.74
N ILE A 461 -11.52 18.34 -3.83
CA ILE A 461 -12.11 17.47 -4.85
C ILE A 461 -11.72 17.95 -6.24
N ALA A 462 -11.93 19.24 -6.52
CA ALA A 462 -11.60 19.82 -7.84
C ALA A 462 -10.09 19.74 -8.17
N ILE A 463 -9.22 19.86 -7.17
CA ILE A 463 -7.78 19.69 -7.32
C ILE A 463 -7.44 18.24 -7.70
N TRP A 464 -7.96 17.24 -6.96
CA TRP A 464 -7.67 15.84 -7.24
C TRP A 464 -8.24 15.37 -8.58
N GLN A 465 -9.35 15.93 -9.03
CA GLN A 465 -9.85 15.70 -10.39
C GLN A 465 -8.90 16.21 -11.47
N GLN A 466 -8.22 17.34 -11.24
CA GLN A 466 -7.18 17.85 -12.14
C GLN A 466 -5.91 16.99 -12.07
N ILE A 467 -5.53 16.49 -10.88
CA ILE A 467 -4.40 15.58 -10.73
C ILE A 467 -4.66 14.27 -11.50
N SER A 468 -5.86 13.69 -11.41
CA SER A 468 -6.25 12.51 -12.19
C SER A 468 -6.13 12.73 -13.70
N GLU A 469 -6.57 13.89 -14.21
CA GLU A 469 -6.41 14.25 -15.61
C GLU A 469 -4.92 14.37 -16.00
N ASN A 470 -4.10 15.00 -15.16
CA ASN A 470 -2.66 15.13 -15.40
C ASN A 470 -1.96 13.76 -15.43
N ILE A 471 -2.28 12.85 -14.49
CA ILE A 471 -1.73 11.49 -14.47
C ILE A 471 -2.07 10.75 -15.75
N ASN A 472 -3.32 10.82 -16.21
CA ASN A 472 -3.77 10.17 -17.43
C ASN A 472 -3.04 10.72 -18.67
N GLN A 473 -2.85 12.04 -18.76
CA GLN A 473 -2.15 12.70 -19.87
C GLN A 473 -0.64 12.44 -19.88
N ALA A 474 -0.04 12.05 -18.75
CA ALA A 474 1.37 11.72 -18.67
C ALA A 474 1.70 10.34 -19.29
N TYR A 475 0.72 9.45 -19.40
CA TYR A 475 0.86 8.08 -19.90
C TYR A 475 1.95 7.28 -19.15
N THR A 476 2.07 7.51 -17.85
CA THR A 476 3.02 6.77 -16.99
C THR A 476 2.39 5.58 -16.29
N TYR A 477 1.05 5.54 -16.26
CA TYR A 477 0.24 4.45 -15.74
C TYR A 477 -0.78 4.02 -16.78
N ILE A 478 -0.87 2.73 -17.05
CA ILE A 478 -1.92 2.11 -17.86
C ILE A 478 -2.83 1.38 -16.89
N PHE A 479 -3.88 2.05 -16.42
CA PHE A 479 -4.84 1.49 -15.48
C PHE A 479 -5.58 0.31 -16.12
N LEU A 480 -5.71 -0.78 -15.39
CA LEU A 480 -6.34 -2.03 -15.85
C LEU A 480 -7.69 -2.23 -15.17
N TYR A 481 -7.70 -2.35 -13.85
CA TYR A 481 -8.92 -2.50 -13.06
C TYR A 481 -8.74 -1.95 -11.64
N HIS A 482 -9.88 -1.66 -10.98
CA HIS A 482 -9.92 -1.34 -9.56
C HIS A 482 -9.87 -2.62 -8.75
N THR A 483 -8.92 -2.70 -7.85
CA THR A 483 -8.72 -3.86 -6.97
C THR A 483 -9.81 -3.93 -5.93
N THR A 484 -10.35 -5.11 -5.71
CA THR A 484 -11.26 -5.40 -4.60
C THR A 484 -10.52 -6.32 -3.64
N TRP A 485 -10.27 -5.85 -2.43
CA TRP A 485 -9.75 -6.69 -1.37
C TRP A 485 -10.89 -7.44 -0.68
N ASP A 486 -10.70 -8.72 -0.42
CA ASP A 486 -11.53 -9.51 0.47
C ASP A 486 -10.69 -10.08 1.60
N ASN A 487 -11.04 -9.71 2.81
CA ASN A 487 -10.62 -10.39 4.02
C ASN A 487 -11.74 -11.35 4.40
N ALA A 488 -11.60 -12.60 3.95
CA ALA A 488 -12.61 -13.63 4.16
C ALA A 488 -12.35 -14.39 5.46
N PHE A 489 -13.40 -14.58 6.26
CA PHE A 489 -13.36 -15.27 7.54
C PHE A 489 -14.35 -16.43 7.55
N ALA A 490 -13.97 -17.52 8.21
CA ALA A 490 -14.88 -18.62 8.46
C ALA A 490 -16.06 -18.18 9.36
N GLU A 491 -17.23 -18.80 9.21
CA GLU A 491 -18.47 -18.44 9.92
C GLU A 491 -18.30 -18.34 11.46
N ASN A 492 -17.39 -19.12 12.03
CA ASN A 492 -17.13 -19.16 13.46
C ASN A 492 -16.10 -18.12 13.96
N VAL A 493 -15.53 -17.31 13.08
CA VAL A 493 -14.64 -16.19 13.43
C VAL A 493 -15.48 -14.93 13.56
N LEU A 494 -15.56 -14.35 14.71
CA LEU A 494 -16.50 -13.28 15.06
C LEU A 494 -15.77 -12.03 15.55
N GLY A 495 -16.45 -10.88 15.59
CA GLY A 495 -15.91 -9.63 16.13
C GLY A 495 -14.92 -8.92 15.21
N VAL A 496 -14.86 -9.27 13.92
CA VAL A 496 -13.86 -8.76 12.97
C VAL A 496 -13.89 -7.23 12.84
N CYS A 497 -15.09 -6.63 12.89
CA CYS A 497 -15.28 -5.18 12.75
C CYS A 497 -15.72 -4.46 14.05
N ASP A 498 -15.60 -5.11 15.21
CA ASP A 498 -16.15 -4.59 16.47
C ASP A 498 -15.18 -3.67 17.23
N ARG A 499 -14.16 -3.16 16.57
CA ARG A 499 -13.14 -2.32 17.17
C ARG A 499 -13.58 -0.87 17.33
N THR A 500 -13.30 -0.30 18.49
CA THR A 500 -13.51 1.12 18.77
C THR A 500 -12.22 1.82 19.19
N ALA A 501 -12.12 3.12 18.88
CA ALA A 501 -11.07 3.97 19.43
C ALA A 501 -11.25 4.13 20.95
N PRO A 502 -10.19 4.48 21.70
CA PRO A 502 -10.31 4.77 23.14
C PRO A 502 -11.27 5.92 23.46
N SER A 503 -11.53 6.81 22.52
CA SER A 503 -12.52 7.91 22.60
C SER A 503 -13.96 7.43 22.34
N GLY A 504 -14.15 6.22 21.81
CA GLY A 504 -15.45 5.55 21.65
C GLY A 504 -15.99 5.55 20.22
N GLU A 505 -15.29 6.13 19.25
CA GLU A 505 -15.65 6.06 17.83
C GLU A 505 -15.44 4.65 17.28
N GLN A 506 -16.38 4.17 16.47
CA GLN A 506 -16.21 2.94 15.70
C GLN A 506 -15.07 3.13 14.68
N LEU A 507 -14.11 2.21 14.68
CA LEU A 507 -13.00 2.27 13.74
C LEU A 507 -13.34 1.58 12.41
N LEU A 508 -12.68 2.02 11.35
CA LEU A 508 -12.77 1.41 10.04
C LEU A 508 -12.32 -0.06 10.13
N CYS A 509 -13.12 -0.96 9.58
CA CYS A 509 -12.91 -2.40 9.69
C CYS A 509 -11.72 -2.88 8.89
N VAL A 510 -11.63 -2.40 7.64
CA VAL A 510 -10.59 -2.78 6.69
C VAL A 510 -10.05 -1.53 5.99
N THR A 511 -8.76 -1.53 5.67
CA THR A 511 -8.09 -0.49 4.89
C THR A 511 -7.03 -1.14 4.01
N ASN A 512 -7.18 -1.07 2.69
CA ASN A 512 -6.29 -1.72 1.72
C ASN A 512 -6.07 -3.20 2.06
N GLY A 513 -7.18 -3.93 2.23
CA GLY A 513 -7.17 -5.34 2.58
C GLY A 513 -6.55 -5.68 3.94
N ARG A 514 -6.40 -4.74 4.86
CA ARG A 514 -5.84 -4.95 6.20
C ARG A 514 -6.90 -4.76 7.27
N ASN A 515 -6.99 -5.69 8.20
CA ASN A 515 -7.88 -5.62 9.34
C ASN A 515 -7.11 -5.68 10.67
N TRP A 516 -7.79 -5.30 11.74
CA TRP A 516 -7.31 -5.38 13.10
C TRP A 516 -7.71 -6.72 13.75
N PHE A 517 -7.07 -7.09 14.88
CA PHE A 517 -7.20 -8.42 15.47
C PHE A 517 -7.68 -8.44 16.92
N ASP A 518 -7.69 -7.30 17.60
CA ASP A 518 -7.96 -7.19 19.05
C ASP A 518 -9.40 -7.54 19.44
N SER A 519 -10.38 -7.34 18.55
CA SER A 519 -11.79 -7.69 18.76
C SER A 519 -12.18 -9.08 18.26
N ILE A 520 -11.31 -9.76 17.52
CA ILE A 520 -11.60 -11.07 16.91
C ILE A 520 -11.62 -12.18 17.94
N TRP A 521 -12.61 -13.08 17.84
CA TRP A 521 -12.71 -14.28 18.63
C TRP A 521 -13.28 -15.47 17.82
N ILE A 522 -13.05 -16.70 18.29
CA ILE A 522 -13.49 -17.92 17.62
C ILE A 522 -14.56 -18.59 18.47
N ASN A 523 -15.72 -18.87 17.87
CA ASN A 523 -16.79 -19.64 18.49
C ASN A 523 -16.57 -21.12 18.16
N GLU A 524 -16.22 -21.96 19.16
CA GLU A 524 -15.96 -23.39 19.00
C GLU A 524 -17.23 -24.22 18.80
#